data_c59a783d5d6431452a7bd23c03ca5571
#
_entry.id   c59a783d5d6431452a7bd23c03ca5571
#
_cell.length_a   1.000
_cell.length_b   1.000
_cell.length_c   1.000
_cell.angle_alpha   90.00
_cell.angle_beta   90.00
_cell.angle_gamma   90.00
#
_symmetry.space_group_name_H-M   'P 1'
#
loop_
_entity.id
_entity.type
_entity.pdbx_description
1 polymer ?
#
loop_
_entity_poly.entity_id
_entity_poly.type
_entity_poly.pdbx_seq_one_letter_code
_entity_poly.pdbx_strand_id
1 'polypeptide(L)'
;MTRSWKSLTRNAKKVCMADFFWNLGRTFPHAILTIFLMRQGCTLTQLAVLQSIYMVVAMLTEFPSGIWADVFSRKLIYLLSLVVLFLSYLSIGFFSNNFTVLCVSYALYGLSVSLKSGTLEAEVILELSQSEEHIKEYSIISSYLLSISSI
;
A
#
# COMPACT_ATOMS: atom_id res chain seq x y z
N MET A 1 -27.54 -1.93 -12.80
CA MET A 1 -26.14 -2.31 -12.68
C MET A 1 -25.65 -2.06 -11.24
N THR A 2 -26.35 -2.61 -10.29
CA THR A 2 -26.08 -2.46 -8.85
C THR A 2 -26.22 -3.82 -8.17
N ARG A 3 -25.31 -4.74 -8.50
CA ARG A 3 -25.18 -5.95 -7.69
C ARG A 3 -24.23 -5.61 -6.52
N SER A 4 -24.87 -5.43 -5.51
CA SER A 4 -24.70 -4.89 -4.20
C SER A 4 -23.55 -5.59 -3.44
N TRP A 5 -22.74 -4.79 -2.74
CA TRP A 5 -21.88 -5.13 -1.60
C TRP A 5 -22.43 -6.29 -0.73
N LYS A 6 -23.74 -6.54 -0.76
CA LYS A 6 -24.39 -7.62 -0.01
C LYS A 6 -24.09 -9.03 -0.55
N SER A 7 -23.73 -9.18 -1.82
CA SER A 7 -23.46 -10.49 -2.46
C SER A 7 -22.03 -11.00 -2.28
N LEU A 8 -21.11 -10.18 -1.77
CA LEU A 8 -19.72 -10.55 -1.52
C LEU A 8 -19.60 -11.51 -0.34
N THR A 9 -18.71 -12.50 -0.47
CA THR A 9 -18.36 -13.41 0.62
C THR A 9 -17.81 -12.64 1.83
N ARG A 10 -17.97 -13.20 3.04
CA ARG A 10 -17.54 -12.54 4.29
C ARG A 10 -16.04 -12.24 4.31
N ASN A 11 -15.23 -13.07 3.65
CA ASN A 11 -13.79 -12.89 3.57
C ASN A 11 -13.41 -11.78 2.57
N ALA A 12 -14.03 -11.75 1.40
CA ALA A 12 -13.82 -10.70 0.41
C ALA A 12 -14.15 -9.30 0.97
N LYS A 13 -15.22 -9.18 1.78
CA LYS A 13 -15.53 -7.91 2.49
C LYS A 13 -14.43 -7.47 3.45
N LYS A 14 -13.84 -8.43 4.20
CA LYS A 14 -12.74 -8.12 5.12
C LYS A 14 -11.49 -7.63 4.39
N VAL A 15 -11.16 -8.26 3.26
CA VAL A 15 -10.01 -7.85 2.43
C VAL A 15 -10.24 -6.46 1.85
N CYS A 16 -11.42 -6.19 1.28
CA CYS A 16 -11.76 -4.85 0.78
C CYS A 16 -11.72 -3.77 1.88
N MET A 17 -12.20 -4.09 3.08
CA MET A 17 -12.12 -3.15 4.21
C MET A 17 -10.67 -2.92 4.64
N ALA A 18 -9.85 -3.97 4.71
CA ALA A 18 -8.44 -3.86 5.06
C ALA A 18 -7.69 -2.99 4.03
N ASP A 19 -7.94 -3.20 2.74
CA ASP A 19 -7.36 -2.40 1.66
C ASP A 19 -7.82 -0.94 1.72
N PHE A 20 -9.09 -0.69 1.98
CA PHE A 20 -9.62 0.66 2.15
C PHE A 20 -8.93 1.40 3.31
N PHE A 21 -8.81 0.76 4.49
CA PHE A 21 -8.13 1.38 5.64
C PHE A 21 -6.64 1.60 5.38
N TRP A 22 -5.99 0.69 4.68
CA TRP A 22 -4.60 0.84 4.30
C TRP A 22 -4.39 2.05 3.37
N ASN A 23 -5.21 2.17 2.32
CA ASN A 23 -5.16 3.30 1.39
C ASN A 23 -5.49 4.63 2.09
N LEU A 24 -6.48 4.64 2.98
CA LEU A 24 -6.81 5.82 3.78
C LEU A 24 -5.61 6.25 4.64
N GLY A 25 -5.00 5.30 5.36
CA GLY A 25 -3.82 5.54 6.21
C GLY A 25 -2.57 5.95 5.43
N ARG A 26 -2.50 5.63 4.13
CA ARG A 26 -1.43 6.05 3.23
C ARG A 26 -1.70 7.43 2.64
N THR A 27 -2.87 7.63 2.03
CA THR A 27 -3.17 8.82 1.22
C THR A 27 -3.31 10.06 2.09
N PHE A 28 -3.98 9.95 3.23
CA PHE A 28 -4.22 11.08 4.11
C PHE A 28 -2.93 11.71 4.67
N PRO A 29 -2.01 10.92 5.28
CA PRO A 29 -0.73 11.48 5.73
C PRO A 29 0.14 11.96 4.57
N HIS A 30 0.14 11.26 3.43
CA HIS A 30 0.95 11.62 2.27
C HIS A 30 0.59 13.01 1.70
N ALA A 31 -0.69 13.34 1.63
CA ALA A 31 -1.14 14.65 1.18
C ALA A 31 -0.66 15.78 2.12
N ILE A 32 -0.73 15.55 3.44
CA ILE A 32 -0.31 16.52 4.46
C ILE A 32 1.22 16.60 4.55
N LEU A 33 1.91 15.49 4.33
CA LEU A 33 3.34 15.35 4.48
C LEU A 33 4.14 16.30 3.59
N THR A 34 3.70 16.48 2.34
CA THR A 34 4.32 17.42 1.40
C THR A 34 4.30 18.85 1.95
N ILE A 35 3.15 19.30 2.45
CA ILE A 35 3.00 20.65 3.03
C ILE A 35 3.82 20.76 4.33
N PHE A 36 3.82 19.72 5.14
CA PHE A 36 4.59 19.67 6.39
C PHE A 36 6.09 19.80 6.12
N LEU A 37 6.64 19.02 5.19
CA LEU A 37 8.07 19.08 4.84
C LEU A 37 8.47 20.42 4.22
N MET A 38 7.61 21.03 3.40
CA MET A 38 7.85 22.38 2.89
C MET A 38 7.92 23.42 4.02
N ARG A 39 7.07 23.31 5.04
CA ARG A 39 7.14 24.17 6.23
C ARG A 39 8.38 23.96 7.06
N GLN A 40 8.97 22.77 7.03
CA GLN A 40 10.24 22.45 7.68
C GLN A 40 11.47 22.90 6.86
N GLY A 41 11.25 23.56 5.72
CA GLY A 41 12.33 24.12 4.90
C GLY A 41 12.80 23.21 3.76
N CYS A 42 12.14 22.10 3.50
CA CYS A 42 12.44 21.27 2.34
C CYS A 42 12.09 22.01 1.04
N THR A 43 13.00 22.01 0.09
CA THR A 43 12.78 22.56 -1.24
C THR A 43 11.96 21.60 -2.11
N LEU A 44 11.31 22.11 -3.16
CA LEU A 44 10.61 21.27 -4.13
C LEU A 44 11.51 20.25 -4.79
N THR A 45 12.78 20.60 -5.03
CA THR A 45 13.78 19.66 -5.58
C THR A 45 14.03 18.50 -4.62
N GLN A 46 14.20 18.78 -3.32
CA GLN A 46 14.37 17.75 -2.30
C GLN A 46 13.14 16.83 -2.21
N LEU A 47 11.94 17.38 -2.27
CA LEU A 47 10.70 16.59 -2.30
C LEU A 47 10.64 15.69 -3.54
N ALA A 48 11.04 16.19 -4.71
CA ALA A 48 11.10 15.40 -5.93
C ALA A 48 12.11 14.23 -5.80
N VAL A 49 13.27 14.48 -5.18
CA VAL A 49 14.25 13.41 -4.91
C VAL A 49 13.70 12.37 -3.96
N LEU A 50 13.03 12.77 -2.88
CA LEU A 50 12.39 11.84 -1.93
C LEU A 50 11.33 10.99 -2.62
N GLN A 51 10.49 11.59 -3.47
CA GLN A 51 9.48 10.89 -4.24
C GLN A 51 10.10 9.91 -5.25
N SER A 52 11.22 10.27 -5.86
CA SER A 52 11.96 9.39 -6.76
C SER A 52 12.53 8.18 -6.02
N ILE A 53 13.10 8.37 -4.83
CA ILE A 53 13.59 7.29 -3.97
C ILE A 53 12.46 6.32 -3.64
N TYR A 54 11.31 6.83 -3.21
CA TYR A 54 10.12 6.03 -2.96
C TYR A 54 9.76 5.16 -4.17
N MET A 55 9.64 5.75 -5.36
CA MET A 55 9.24 5.04 -6.58
C MET A 55 10.26 3.97 -6.98
N VAL A 56 11.55 4.30 -6.94
CA VAL A 56 12.63 3.35 -7.29
C VAL A 56 12.64 2.16 -6.33
N VAL A 57 12.54 2.40 -5.03
CA VAL A 57 12.51 1.31 -4.04
C VAL A 57 11.26 0.48 -4.21
N ALA A 58 10.08 1.08 -4.39
CA ALA A 58 8.83 0.34 -4.64
C ALA A 58 8.97 -0.58 -5.86
N MET A 59 9.47 -0.06 -6.98
CA MET A 59 9.68 -0.83 -8.21
C MET A 59 10.68 -1.98 -8.02
N LEU A 60 11.82 -1.72 -7.38
CA LEU A 60 12.86 -2.75 -7.17
C LEU A 60 12.42 -3.85 -6.22
N THR A 61 11.58 -3.52 -5.24
CA THR A 61 11.11 -4.47 -4.22
C THR A 61 9.81 -5.17 -4.60
N GLU A 62 9.12 -4.75 -5.66
CA GLU A 62 7.87 -5.35 -6.10
C GLU A 62 8.06 -6.82 -6.52
N PHE A 63 9.14 -7.12 -7.24
CA PHE A 63 9.45 -8.48 -7.66
C PHE A 63 9.80 -9.41 -6.48
N PRO A 64 10.74 -9.06 -5.58
CA PRO A 64 11.03 -9.91 -4.41
C PRO A 64 9.87 -10.00 -3.43
N SER A 65 9.02 -8.98 -3.30
CA SER A 65 7.87 -9.01 -2.37
C SER A 65 6.83 -10.05 -2.79
N GLY A 66 6.62 -10.26 -4.09
CA GLY A 66 5.77 -11.34 -4.61
C GLY A 66 6.27 -12.73 -4.19
N ILE A 67 7.57 -13.00 -4.32
CA ILE A 67 8.19 -14.25 -3.88
C ILE A 67 8.04 -14.45 -2.37
N TRP A 68 8.25 -13.40 -1.57
CA TRP A 68 8.07 -13.46 -0.12
C TRP A 68 6.62 -13.74 0.28
N ALA A 69 5.65 -13.18 -0.43
CA ALA A 69 4.24 -13.44 -0.19
C ALA A 69 3.83 -14.90 -0.45
N ASP A 70 4.54 -15.58 -1.36
CA ASP A 70 4.30 -16.99 -1.66
C ASP A 70 4.99 -17.93 -0.66
N VAL A 71 6.17 -17.56 -0.13
CA VAL A 71 6.94 -18.35 0.84
C VAL A 71 6.41 -18.16 2.26
N PHE A 72 6.07 -16.94 2.64
CA PHE A 72 5.52 -16.60 3.96
C PHE A 72 3.99 -16.48 3.91
N SER A 73 3.34 -16.51 5.06
CA SER A 73 1.90 -16.28 5.09
C SER A 73 1.57 -14.84 4.66
N ARG A 74 0.66 -14.67 3.71
CA ARG A 74 0.23 -13.37 3.18
C ARG A 74 -0.20 -12.40 4.27
N LYS A 75 -0.87 -12.90 5.32
CA LYS A 75 -1.26 -12.10 6.49
C LYS A 75 -0.06 -11.51 7.22
N LEU A 76 1.03 -12.28 7.33
CA LEU A 76 2.25 -11.82 7.98
C LEU A 76 2.92 -10.72 7.17
N ILE A 77 3.03 -10.87 5.85
CA ILE A 77 3.61 -9.85 4.97
C ILE A 77 2.76 -8.58 4.97
N TYR A 78 1.43 -8.70 5.00
CA TYR A 78 0.54 -7.55 5.13
C TYR A 78 0.73 -6.81 6.47
N LEU A 79 0.83 -7.53 7.59
CA LEU A 79 1.11 -6.92 8.88
C LEU A 79 2.49 -6.25 8.90
N LEU A 80 3.50 -6.89 8.28
CA LEU A 80 4.83 -6.31 8.14
C LEU A 80 4.78 -5.00 7.33
N SER A 81 4.01 -4.94 6.25
CA SER A 81 3.84 -3.72 5.46
C SER A 81 3.27 -2.56 6.31
N LEU A 82 2.30 -2.85 7.19
CA LEU A 82 1.75 -1.84 8.11
C LEU A 82 2.77 -1.34 9.13
N VAL A 83 3.57 -2.24 9.69
CA VAL A 83 4.63 -1.88 10.65
C VAL A 83 5.69 -1.00 9.97
N VAL A 84 6.14 -1.38 8.78
CA VAL A 84 7.12 -0.62 8.01
C VAL A 84 6.56 0.76 7.63
N LEU A 85 5.30 0.84 7.22
CA LEU A 85 4.61 2.09 6.93
C LEU A 85 4.57 3.02 8.15
N PHE A 86 4.19 2.46 9.29
CA PHE A 86 4.12 3.21 10.55
C PHE A 86 5.50 3.74 10.97
N LEU A 87 6.54 2.91 10.91
CA LEU A 87 7.92 3.32 11.22
C LEU A 87 8.42 4.42 10.27
N SER A 88 8.08 4.32 8.98
CA SER A 88 8.41 5.36 8.00
C SER A 88 7.81 6.71 8.40
N TYR A 89 6.52 6.76 8.69
CA TYR A 89 5.85 8.01 9.10
C TYR A 89 6.36 8.57 10.43
N LEU A 90 6.64 7.70 11.41
CA LEU A 90 7.27 8.12 12.66
C LEU A 90 8.63 8.77 12.41
N SER A 91 9.48 8.14 11.61
CA SER A 91 10.80 8.66 11.27
C SER A 91 10.71 10.03 10.59
N ILE A 92 9.78 10.21 9.67
CA ILE A 92 9.56 11.51 9.01
C ILE A 92 9.10 12.56 10.01
N GLY A 93 8.19 12.21 10.94
CA GLY A 93 7.65 13.15 11.94
C GLY A 93 8.72 13.61 12.93
N PHE A 94 9.57 12.72 13.41
CA PHE A 94 10.59 13.05 14.41
C PHE A 94 11.87 13.65 13.84
N PHE A 95 12.27 13.26 12.63
CA PHE A 95 13.56 13.61 12.03
C PHE A 95 13.43 14.42 10.74
N SER A 96 12.40 15.23 10.62
CA SER A 96 12.12 16.06 9.42
C SER A 96 13.25 17.01 9.03
N ASN A 97 14.14 17.38 9.96
CA ASN A 97 15.25 18.28 9.74
C ASN A 97 16.49 17.62 9.10
N ASN A 98 16.55 16.29 9.05
CA ASN A 98 17.68 15.56 8.52
C ASN A 98 17.31 14.91 7.18
N PHE A 99 17.83 15.48 6.09
CA PHE A 99 17.51 15.00 4.74
C PHE A 99 17.91 13.53 4.50
N THR A 100 19.02 13.06 5.08
CA THR A 100 19.44 11.66 4.96
C THR A 100 18.44 10.72 5.61
N VAL A 101 17.92 11.08 6.79
CA VAL A 101 16.87 10.28 7.46
C VAL A 101 15.59 10.29 6.66
N LEU A 102 15.23 11.41 6.04
CA LEU A 102 14.09 11.49 5.14
C LEU A 102 14.23 10.56 3.94
N CYS A 103 15.41 10.47 3.33
CA CYS A 103 15.68 9.53 2.23
C CYS A 103 15.46 8.08 2.66
N VAL A 104 15.97 7.68 3.82
CA VAL A 104 15.76 6.33 4.37
C VAL A 104 14.27 6.07 4.67
N SER A 105 13.59 7.06 5.24
CA SER A 105 12.16 6.95 5.56
C SER A 105 11.30 6.78 4.30
N TYR A 106 11.61 7.51 3.22
CA TYR A 106 10.91 7.36 1.94
C TYR A 106 11.25 6.03 1.25
N ALA A 107 12.46 5.49 1.44
CA ALA A 107 12.81 4.14 1.01
C ALA A 107 11.97 3.08 1.76
N LEU A 108 11.84 3.19 3.09
CA LEU A 108 10.97 2.33 3.89
C LEU A 108 9.49 2.45 3.48
N TYR A 109 9.05 3.66 3.15
CA TYR A 109 7.71 3.89 2.63
C TYR A 109 7.49 3.13 1.30
N GLY A 110 8.45 3.20 0.36
CA GLY A 110 8.39 2.43 -0.89
C GLY A 110 8.34 0.92 -0.67
N LEU A 111 9.17 0.42 0.26
CA LEU A 111 9.16 -0.99 0.65
C LEU A 111 7.80 -1.43 1.22
N SER A 112 7.16 -0.61 2.07
CA SER A 112 5.85 -0.95 2.62
C SER A 112 4.77 -1.08 1.56
N VAL A 113 4.79 -0.21 0.54
CA VAL A 113 3.84 -0.24 -0.58
C VAL A 113 4.02 -1.50 -1.41
N SER A 114 5.24 -1.86 -1.73
CA SER A 114 5.59 -3.07 -2.47
C SER A 114 5.18 -4.35 -1.72
N LEU A 115 5.43 -4.44 -0.41
CA LEU A 115 5.00 -5.58 0.41
C LEU A 115 3.47 -5.77 0.40
N LYS A 116 2.71 -4.68 0.38
CA LYS A 116 1.23 -4.73 0.33
C LYS A 116 0.74 -5.23 -1.02
N SER A 117 1.30 -4.75 -2.14
CA SER A 117 0.80 -5.07 -3.49
C SER A 117 0.84 -6.57 -3.78
N GLY A 118 1.89 -7.28 -3.33
CA GLY A 118 2.04 -8.72 -3.53
C GLY A 118 1.10 -9.60 -2.68
N THR A 119 0.41 -9.05 -1.67
CA THR A 119 -0.32 -9.88 -0.69
C THR A 119 -1.82 -9.88 -0.87
N LEU A 120 -2.47 -8.72 -0.97
CA LEU A 120 -3.93 -8.62 -0.97
C LEU A 120 -4.55 -8.99 -2.30
N GLU A 121 -3.95 -8.56 -3.40
CA GLU A 121 -4.46 -8.89 -4.75
C GLU A 121 -4.36 -10.40 -5.02
N ALA A 122 -3.25 -11.03 -4.63
CA ALA A 122 -3.05 -12.46 -4.80
C ALA A 122 -3.98 -13.30 -3.90
N GLU A 123 -4.32 -12.85 -2.68
CA GLU A 123 -5.26 -13.58 -1.81
C GLU A 123 -6.68 -13.57 -2.37
N VAL A 124 -7.12 -12.43 -2.91
CA VAL A 124 -8.43 -12.31 -3.58
C VAL A 124 -8.48 -13.20 -4.83
N ILE A 125 -7.45 -13.19 -5.66
CA ILE A 125 -7.38 -14.00 -6.88
C ILE A 125 -7.45 -15.50 -6.55
N LEU A 126 -6.76 -15.97 -5.52
CA LEU A 126 -6.76 -17.38 -5.14
C LEU A 126 -8.08 -17.85 -4.51
N GLU A 127 -8.71 -17.03 -3.67
CA GLU A 127 -10.04 -17.36 -3.11
C GLU A 127 -11.10 -17.46 -4.22
N LEU A 128 -10.97 -16.65 -5.26
CA LEU A 128 -11.91 -16.62 -6.38
C LEU A 128 -11.65 -17.69 -7.45
N SER A 129 -10.38 -18.12 -7.62
CA SER A 129 -10.01 -19.16 -8.58
C SER A 129 -10.48 -20.57 -8.17
N GLN A 130 -10.85 -20.77 -6.92
CA GLN A 130 -11.32 -22.05 -6.40
C GLN A 130 -12.82 -22.33 -6.70
N SER A 131 -13.54 -21.39 -7.29
CA SER A 131 -14.96 -21.53 -7.59
C SER A 131 -15.29 -20.87 -8.93
N GLU A 132 -15.63 -21.65 -9.95
CA GLU A 132 -16.07 -21.13 -11.27
C GLU A 132 -17.30 -20.20 -11.21
N GLU A 133 -18.07 -20.26 -10.13
CA GLU A 133 -19.23 -19.41 -9.86
C GLU A 133 -18.86 -17.95 -9.51
N HIS A 134 -17.59 -17.69 -9.15
CA HIS A 134 -17.13 -16.39 -8.63
C HIS A 134 -16.40 -15.50 -9.64
N ILE A 135 -16.29 -15.87 -10.91
CA ILE A 135 -15.64 -15.03 -11.94
C ILE A 135 -16.33 -13.65 -12.06
N LYS A 136 -17.66 -13.60 -11.81
CA LYS A 136 -18.39 -12.32 -11.76
C LYS A 136 -18.09 -11.49 -10.50
N GLU A 137 -17.81 -12.13 -9.38
CA GLU A 137 -17.36 -11.44 -8.16
C GLU A 137 -15.97 -10.85 -8.33
N TYR A 138 -15.08 -11.54 -9.02
CA TYR A 138 -13.73 -11.05 -9.32
C TYR A 138 -13.75 -9.71 -10.07
N SER A 139 -14.58 -9.58 -11.12
CA SER A 139 -14.66 -8.34 -11.88
C SER A 139 -15.20 -7.15 -11.04
N ILE A 140 -16.01 -7.42 -10.05
CA ILE A 140 -16.55 -6.40 -9.13
C ILE A 140 -15.44 -6.01 -8.11
N ILE A 141 -14.77 -6.97 -7.51
CA ILE A 141 -13.73 -6.72 -6.52
C ILE A 141 -12.53 -6.02 -7.16
N SER A 142 -12.08 -6.47 -8.33
CA SER A 142 -10.99 -5.83 -9.05
C SER A 142 -11.32 -4.38 -9.43
N SER A 143 -12.56 -4.09 -9.83
CA SER A 143 -12.99 -2.72 -10.13
C SER A 143 -13.00 -1.83 -8.88
N TYR A 144 -13.37 -2.37 -7.71
CA TYR A 144 -13.30 -1.64 -6.43
C TYR A 144 -11.86 -1.40 -5.99
N LEU A 145 -11.00 -2.42 -6.07
CA LEU A 145 -9.57 -2.29 -5.72
C LEU A 145 -8.87 -1.27 -6.62
N LEU A 146 -9.11 -1.32 -7.92
CA LEU A 146 -8.59 -0.33 -8.88
C LEU A 146 -9.10 1.08 -8.60
N SER A 147 -10.38 1.24 -8.26
CA SER A 147 -10.94 2.55 -7.92
C SER A 147 -10.36 3.12 -6.64
N ILE A 148 -10.03 2.29 -5.66
CA ILE A 148 -9.42 2.70 -4.39
C ILE A 148 -7.93 3.00 -4.58
N SER A 149 -7.22 2.27 -5.44
CA SER A 149 -5.79 2.47 -5.68
C SER A 149 -5.49 3.68 -6.58
N SER A 150 -6.49 4.20 -7.30
CA SER A 150 -6.35 5.39 -8.17
C SER A 150 -6.52 6.73 -7.44
N ILE A 151 -6.80 6.73 -6.14
CA ILE A 151 -6.87 7.90 -5.27
C ILE A 151 -5.53 8.09 -4.56
#